data_dea6e92da694d9daa26f99cc73b5b973
#
_entry.id   dea6e92da694d9daa26f99cc73b5b973
#
_cell.length_a   1.000
_cell.length_b   1.000
_cell.length_c   1.000
_cell.angle_alpha   90.00
_cell.angle_beta   90.00
_cell.angle_gamma   90.00
#
_symmetry.space_group_name_H-M   'P 1'
#
loop_
_entity.id
_entity.type
_entity.pdbx_description
1 polymer ?
#
loop_
_entity_poly.entity_id
_entity_poly.type
_entity_poly.pdbx_seq_one_letter_code
_entity_poly.pdbx_strand_id
1 'polypeptide(L)'
;MLRVAAVVAFLVLAVAPLSGGGAATAGSTGVRSPTAPAPVAAPRFVRNISTGETGWFSSPGLVDLNGDRRLELVAPFYSTFVFDAKGRQLAKGTVTKGRVYAPGAVADLDADGRMEIVVGGNEGTVAAYELRDGRLQLEPGWPASTCSGGQCPEARGLGAADLDGDGRTEVVVTTTNTSPTGAQVFVFGARGSLYRPKGAPATAWPRYNRLPGKGNDADFNGAGNRGYGAYGENVGIGNLDDDAQLEIVVTFDNHQINVFNHDGTSVLASPWFRNRESQHAGRRLGWGQFIRWLDPAVEARHYHEHAGPWPDVRKTMWLQWTDSPPSIGDLDRNGRNEVIGVPNAEQKEPYETQAYAFIVLDGAYGDGSRSARRHPGFTTLPRSGKPAVRPSGDWYPPSGIPAPTLVDISGDRRPEIVASVPDGHIYAVSPTGKRLWRFDYARGAPKTFASEVVAADLNRDGKPELVFGTYALAPGSGRLVVLSAAGKRLHDIRLPHQGKDGNGIGVPAAPSIGDLDGDGTLEIVLSTFDHGLDVFHVPGSGTNLLPWPTGRGSLLRNGTGSATAP
;
A
#
# COMPACT_ATOMS: atom_id res chain seq x y z
N MET A 1 20.64 -49.12 -18.82
CA MET A 1 21.60 -49.29 -19.92
C MET A 1 21.55 -48.03 -20.80
N LEU A 2 22.67 -47.55 -21.15
CA LEU A 2 23.16 -46.45 -21.94
C LEU A 2 23.10 -45.05 -21.32
N ARG A 3 24.29 -44.65 -20.85
CA ARG A 3 24.74 -43.28 -20.63
C ARG A 3 25.24 -42.72 -21.97
N VAL A 4 24.86 -41.49 -22.30
CA VAL A 4 25.51 -40.72 -23.34
C VAL A 4 26.18 -39.52 -22.65
N ALA A 5 27.51 -39.51 -22.73
CA ALA A 5 28.35 -38.40 -22.29
C ALA A 5 28.54 -37.42 -23.46
N ALA A 6 28.32 -36.14 -23.24
CA ALA A 6 28.68 -35.07 -24.19
C ALA A 6 30.04 -34.50 -23.80
N VAL A 7 30.96 -34.58 -24.73
CA VAL A 7 32.32 -34.02 -24.68
C VAL A 7 32.27 -32.58 -25.18
N VAL A 8 32.73 -31.62 -24.39
CA VAL A 8 32.95 -30.23 -24.80
C VAL A 8 34.42 -30.08 -25.15
N ALA A 9 34.70 -29.78 -26.41
CA ALA A 9 36.04 -29.50 -26.90
C ALA A 9 36.39 -28.02 -26.75
N PHE A 10 37.47 -27.73 -26.04
CA PHE A 10 38.09 -26.40 -26.01
C PHE A 10 39.02 -26.24 -27.22
N LEU A 11 38.78 -25.18 -28.02
CA LEU A 11 39.65 -24.75 -29.07
C LEU A 11 40.62 -23.69 -28.51
N VAL A 12 41.92 -24.03 -28.45
CA VAL A 12 42.98 -23.08 -28.11
C VAL A 12 43.54 -22.54 -29.42
N LEU A 13 43.39 -21.24 -29.65
CA LEU A 13 44.07 -20.52 -30.76
C LEU A 13 45.34 -19.90 -30.23
N ALA A 14 46.45 -20.38 -30.76
CA ALA A 14 47.77 -19.80 -30.57
C ALA A 14 47.95 -18.60 -31.51
N VAL A 15 48.35 -17.45 -30.97
CA VAL A 15 48.74 -16.25 -31.74
C VAL A 15 50.24 -16.06 -31.61
N ALA A 16 50.95 -16.06 -32.74
CA ALA A 16 52.36 -15.77 -32.83
C ALA A 16 52.64 -14.25 -32.79
N PRO A 17 53.77 -13.77 -32.28
CA PRO A 17 54.10 -12.36 -32.23
C PRO A 17 54.67 -11.83 -33.52
N LEU A 18 54.15 -10.73 -34.06
CA LEU A 18 54.81 -9.91 -35.07
C LEU A 18 55.41 -8.68 -34.37
N SER A 19 56.71 -8.60 -34.48
CA SER A 19 57.52 -7.45 -34.10
C SER A 19 57.44 -6.34 -35.17
N GLY A 20 57.04 -5.15 -34.74
CA GLY A 20 57.08 -3.95 -35.58
C GLY A 20 57.00 -2.70 -34.67
N GLY A 21 58.16 -2.03 -34.56
CA GLY A 21 58.31 -0.83 -33.76
C GLY A 21 57.62 0.38 -34.37
N GLY A 22 56.94 1.14 -33.57
CA GLY A 22 56.42 2.46 -33.85
C GLY A 22 56.11 3.13 -32.54
N ALA A 23 56.92 4.12 -32.13
CA ALA A 23 56.65 4.92 -30.94
C ALA A 23 55.42 5.77 -31.17
N ALA A 24 54.29 5.40 -30.57
CA ALA A 24 53.11 6.24 -30.46
C ALA A 24 53.06 6.81 -29.02
N THR A 25 53.05 8.11 -28.92
CA THR A 25 52.84 8.86 -27.68
C THR A 25 51.56 8.40 -27.02
N ALA A 26 51.66 7.85 -25.82
CA ALA A 26 50.54 7.46 -24.99
C ALA A 26 49.78 8.73 -24.53
N GLY A 27 48.69 9.02 -25.22
CA GLY A 27 47.69 9.93 -24.67
C GLY A 27 47.09 9.27 -23.44
N SER A 28 47.28 9.87 -22.25
CA SER A 28 46.64 9.48 -21.03
C SER A 28 45.14 9.57 -21.22
N THR A 29 44.47 8.45 -21.43
CA THR A 29 43.01 8.39 -21.21
C THR A 29 42.81 8.52 -19.73
N GLY A 30 42.60 9.78 -19.30
CA GLY A 30 42.22 10.07 -17.93
C GLY A 30 40.93 9.30 -17.63
N VAL A 31 41.04 8.29 -16.77
CA VAL A 31 39.89 7.69 -16.12
C VAL A 31 39.20 8.85 -15.39
N ARG A 32 38.08 9.34 -15.97
CA ARG A 32 37.24 10.30 -15.27
C ARG A 32 36.84 9.65 -13.97
N SER A 33 37.30 10.19 -12.84
CA SER A 33 36.76 9.86 -11.54
C SER A 33 35.25 10.00 -11.63
N PRO A 34 34.48 9.06 -11.10
CA PRO A 34 33.02 9.20 -11.09
C PRO A 34 32.69 10.54 -10.46
N THR A 35 32.09 11.43 -11.22
CA THR A 35 31.57 12.70 -10.70
C THR A 35 30.59 12.36 -9.59
N ALA A 36 30.71 13.01 -8.43
CA ALA A 36 29.73 12.86 -7.37
C ALA A 36 28.33 13.12 -7.94
N PRO A 37 27.33 12.35 -7.54
CA PRO A 37 25.97 12.53 -8.05
C PRO A 37 25.51 13.95 -7.82
N ALA A 38 24.74 14.49 -8.76
CA ALA A 38 24.17 15.83 -8.63
C ALA A 38 23.24 15.88 -7.41
N PRO A 39 23.23 16.98 -6.63
CA PRO A 39 22.28 17.11 -5.54
C PRO A 39 20.85 17.15 -6.10
N VAL A 40 19.89 16.61 -5.36
CA VAL A 40 18.48 16.70 -5.70
C VAL A 40 18.08 18.19 -5.77
N ALA A 41 17.60 18.60 -6.91
CA ALA A 41 17.12 19.98 -7.10
C ALA A 41 15.80 20.18 -6.32
N ALA A 42 15.58 21.41 -5.82
CA ALA A 42 14.33 21.71 -5.14
C ALA A 42 13.14 21.60 -6.10
N PRO A 43 12.10 20.83 -5.75
CA PRO A 43 10.86 20.82 -6.51
C PRO A 43 10.30 22.24 -6.67
N ARG A 44 9.91 22.60 -7.88
CA ARG A 44 9.38 23.93 -8.22
C ARG A 44 7.88 23.83 -8.46
N PHE A 45 7.12 24.65 -7.76
CA PHE A 45 5.68 24.75 -8.01
C PHE A 45 5.41 25.19 -9.44
N VAL A 46 4.58 24.43 -10.14
CA VAL A 46 4.19 24.70 -11.54
C VAL A 46 2.80 25.30 -11.60
N ARG A 47 1.83 24.63 -10.96
CA ARG A 47 0.42 25.04 -10.99
C ARG A 47 -0.40 24.39 -9.88
N ASN A 48 -1.52 25.04 -9.60
CA ASN A 48 -2.64 24.43 -8.89
C ASN A 48 -3.76 24.10 -9.89
N ILE A 49 -4.42 22.95 -9.66
CA ILE A 49 -5.61 22.53 -10.41
C ILE A 49 -6.75 22.42 -9.41
N SER A 50 -7.59 23.46 -9.38
CA SER A 50 -8.75 23.49 -8.50
C SER A 50 -9.86 22.61 -9.06
N THR A 51 -10.36 21.68 -8.25
CA THR A 51 -11.52 20.84 -8.59
C THR A 51 -12.83 21.42 -8.06
N GLY A 52 -12.77 22.34 -7.10
CA GLY A 52 -13.92 22.83 -6.34
C GLY A 52 -14.48 21.77 -5.34
N GLU A 53 -13.79 20.66 -5.17
CA GLU A 53 -14.17 19.56 -4.28
C GLU A 53 -13.06 19.31 -3.25
N THR A 54 -13.44 18.85 -2.05
CA THR A 54 -12.50 18.44 -1.00
C THR A 54 -11.78 17.15 -1.40
N GLY A 55 -10.46 17.12 -1.29
CA GLY A 55 -9.68 15.89 -1.40
C GLY A 55 -9.80 15.02 -0.16
N TRP A 56 -9.52 13.74 -0.33
CA TRP A 56 -9.46 12.77 0.77
C TRP A 56 -8.15 11.97 0.66
N PHE A 57 -8.10 10.75 1.14
CA PHE A 57 -6.91 9.90 1.09
C PHE A 57 -6.66 9.30 -0.30
N SER A 58 -7.53 9.58 -1.26
CA SER A 58 -7.40 9.09 -2.62
C SER A 58 -6.21 9.74 -3.34
N SER A 59 -5.15 8.95 -3.53
CA SER A 59 -3.97 9.38 -4.29
C SER A 59 -4.29 9.59 -5.76
N PRO A 60 -3.72 10.60 -6.42
CA PRO A 60 -3.88 10.78 -7.86
C PRO A 60 -3.23 9.62 -8.64
N GLY A 61 -3.63 9.45 -9.89
CA GLY A 61 -3.00 8.53 -10.84
C GLY A 61 -2.36 9.30 -11.99
N LEU A 62 -1.18 8.88 -12.43
CA LEU A 62 -0.52 9.38 -13.64
C LEU A 62 -0.44 8.22 -14.63
N VAL A 63 -1.16 8.31 -15.74
CA VAL A 63 -1.34 7.19 -16.68
C VAL A 63 -1.69 7.70 -18.07
N ASP A 64 -1.17 7.07 -19.11
CA ASP A 64 -1.60 7.29 -20.49
C ASP A 64 -2.93 6.56 -20.74
N LEU A 65 -4.03 7.31 -20.71
CA LEU A 65 -5.39 6.78 -20.89
C LEU A 65 -5.85 6.77 -22.35
N ASN A 66 -5.17 7.52 -23.21
CA ASN A 66 -5.59 7.72 -24.59
C ASN A 66 -4.63 7.14 -25.63
N GLY A 67 -3.48 6.58 -25.20
CA GLY A 67 -2.47 5.95 -26.05
C GLY A 67 -1.58 6.94 -26.80
N ASP A 68 -1.52 8.22 -26.37
CA ASP A 68 -0.71 9.26 -27.03
C ASP A 68 0.71 9.36 -26.44
N ARG A 69 1.05 8.53 -25.46
CA ARG A 69 2.32 8.46 -24.72
C ARG A 69 2.58 9.67 -23.82
N ARG A 70 1.56 10.42 -23.48
CA ARG A 70 1.58 11.43 -22.44
C ARG A 70 0.68 10.98 -21.31
N LEU A 71 1.04 11.36 -20.10
CA LEU A 71 0.26 10.95 -18.96
C LEU A 71 -0.92 11.90 -18.76
N GLU A 72 -2.09 11.35 -18.56
CA GLU A 72 -3.21 12.04 -17.95
C GLU A 72 -3.12 11.94 -16.44
N LEU A 73 -3.65 12.96 -15.77
CA LEU A 73 -3.79 13.03 -14.33
C LEU A 73 -5.21 12.65 -13.93
N VAL A 74 -5.34 11.48 -13.29
CA VAL A 74 -6.59 11.00 -12.70
C VAL A 74 -6.68 11.48 -11.25
N ALA A 75 -7.78 12.13 -10.92
CA ALA A 75 -7.98 12.74 -9.60
C ALA A 75 -9.37 12.40 -9.02
N PRO A 76 -9.46 11.36 -8.16
CA PRO A 76 -10.69 11.04 -7.47
C PRO A 76 -10.91 11.97 -6.25
N PHE A 77 -12.08 12.62 -6.20
CA PHE A 77 -12.53 13.47 -5.11
C PHE A 77 -13.94 13.03 -4.67
N TYR A 78 -14.99 13.83 -4.89
CA TYR A 78 -16.39 13.40 -4.92
C TYR A 78 -16.76 12.94 -6.34
N SER A 79 -16.12 13.56 -7.30
CA SER A 79 -16.14 13.16 -8.70
C SER A 79 -14.77 12.62 -9.09
N THR A 80 -14.72 11.85 -10.16
CA THR A 80 -13.47 11.43 -10.78
C THR A 80 -13.15 12.39 -11.92
N PHE A 81 -12.06 13.12 -11.82
CA PHE A 81 -11.58 14.04 -12.83
C PHE A 81 -10.43 13.43 -13.62
N VAL A 82 -10.34 13.78 -14.89
CA VAL A 82 -9.17 13.54 -15.74
C VAL A 82 -8.70 14.86 -16.30
N PHE A 83 -7.42 15.15 -16.12
CA PHE A 83 -6.77 16.37 -16.63
C PHE A 83 -5.63 16.01 -17.56
N ASP A 84 -5.36 16.88 -18.54
CA ASP A 84 -4.11 16.82 -19.30
C ASP A 84 -2.91 17.37 -18.49
N ALA A 85 -1.71 17.20 -19.00
CA ALA A 85 -0.48 17.70 -18.39
C ALA A 85 -0.49 19.21 -18.12
N LYS A 86 -1.33 19.98 -18.79
CA LYS A 86 -1.48 21.44 -18.57
C LYS A 86 -2.53 21.77 -17.51
N GLY A 87 -3.18 20.77 -16.92
CA GLY A 87 -4.25 20.95 -15.94
C GLY A 87 -5.60 21.30 -16.55
N ARG A 88 -5.77 21.14 -17.86
CA ARG A 88 -7.08 21.30 -18.51
C ARG A 88 -7.90 20.04 -18.26
N GLN A 89 -9.10 20.20 -17.74
CA GLN A 89 -10.02 19.09 -17.55
C GLN A 89 -10.40 18.48 -18.91
N LEU A 90 -10.11 17.20 -19.08
CA LEU A 90 -10.52 16.41 -20.24
C LEU A 90 -11.88 15.76 -20.01
N ALA A 91 -12.09 15.19 -18.83
CA ALA A 91 -13.31 14.49 -18.51
C ALA A 91 -13.66 14.54 -17.01
N LYS A 92 -14.91 14.22 -16.70
CA LYS A 92 -15.42 14.11 -15.32
C LYS A 92 -16.46 13.00 -15.24
N GLY A 93 -16.33 12.10 -14.25
CA GLY A 93 -17.29 11.06 -13.91
C GLY A 93 -17.93 11.30 -12.54
N THR A 94 -19.24 11.06 -12.39
CA THR A 94 -20.01 11.38 -11.17
C THR A 94 -20.98 10.28 -10.75
N VAL A 95 -20.71 9.03 -11.14
CA VAL A 95 -21.63 7.92 -10.82
C VAL A 95 -21.56 7.51 -9.36
N THR A 96 -20.39 7.63 -8.73
CA THR A 96 -20.27 7.41 -7.30
C THR A 96 -20.85 8.58 -6.53
N LYS A 97 -21.63 8.28 -5.50
CA LYS A 97 -22.14 9.29 -4.59
C LYS A 97 -21.20 9.47 -3.40
N GLY A 98 -21.14 10.70 -2.90
CA GLY A 98 -20.27 11.07 -1.78
C GLY A 98 -18.79 11.04 -2.18
N ARG A 99 -17.92 11.05 -1.19
CA ARG A 99 -16.47 11.11 -1.39
C ARG A 99 -15.92 9.79 -1.93
N VAL A 100 -14.83 9.90 -2.69
CA VAL A 100 -13.96 8.77 -2.99
C VAL A 100 -12.86 8.74 -1.93
N TYR A 101 -12.85 7.71 -1.09
CA TYR A 101 -11.90 7.60 0.03
C TYR A 101 -10.62 6.87 -0.40
N ALA A 102 -10.78 5.65 -0.91
CA ALA A 102 -9.66 4.86 -1.39
C ALA A 102 -9.06 5.45 -2.68
N PRO A 103 -7.75 5.32 -2.90
CA PRO A 103 -7.17 5.65 -4.20
C PRO A 103 -7.86 4.87 -5.32
N GLY A 104 -8.17 5.56 -6.41
CA GLY A 104 -8.66 4.89 -7.60
C GLY A 104 -7.59 3.96 -8.18
N ALA A 105 -7.96 2.71 -8.50
CA ALA A 105 -7.09 1.82 -9.26
C ALA A 105 -7.21 2.12 -10.76
N VAL A 106 -6.11 1.92 -11.47
CA VAL A 106 -6.10 1.99 -12.94
C VAL A 106 -5.47 0.73 -13.49
N ALA A 107 -6.20 0.03 -14.33
CA ALA A 107 -5.79 -1.23 -14.94
C ALA A 107 -6.56 -1.48 -16.22
N ASP A 108 -6.00 -2.29 -17.12
CA ASP A 108 -6.73 -2.93 -18.21
C ASP A 108 -7.54 -4.09 -17.62
N LEU A 109 -8.84 -3.87 -17.40
CA LEU A 109 -9.69 -4.85 -16.73
C LEU A 109 -10.07 -6.03 -17.62
N ASP A 110 -10.30 -5.79 -18.90
CA ASP A 110 -10.83 -6.80 -19.81
C ASP A 110 -9.85 -7.27 -20.89
N ALA A 111 -8.59 -6.85 -20.78
CA ALA A 111 -7.49 -7.18 -21.67
C ALA A 111 -7.69 -6.67 -23.11
N ASP A 112 -8.30 -5.49 -23.28
CA ASP A 112 -8.49 -4.86 -24.58
C ASP A 112 -7.36 -3.89 -24.96
N GLY A 113 -6.42 -3.65 -24.03
CA GLY A 113 -5.27 -2.77 -24.20
C GLY A 113 -5.53 -1.31 -23.80
N ARG A 114 -6.68 -1.02 -23.22
CA ARG A 114 -7.03 0.29 -22.67
C ARG A 114 -7.10 0.25 -21.17
N MET A 115 -6.93 1.38 -20.54
CA MET A 115 -6.93 1.47 -19.09
C MET A 115 -8.26 1.96 -18.56
N GLU A 116 -8.84 1.22 -17.63
CA GLU A 116 -10.01 1.63 -16.87
C GLU A 116 -9.60 2.28 -15.55
N ILE A 117 -10.39 3.26 -15.13
CA ILE A 117 -10.30 3.93 -13.83
C ILE A 117 -11.39 3.37 -12.94
N VAL A 118 -11.01 2.66 -11.88
CA VAL A 118 -11.95 2.09 -10.91
C VAL A 118 -11.96 2.93 -9.64
N VAL A 119 -13.15 3.34 -9.22
CA VAL A 119 -13.34 4.14 -8.01
C VAL A 119 -14.49 3.61 -7.18
N GLY A 120 -14.30 3.59 -5.86
CA GLY A 120 -15.33 3.27 -4.88
C GLY A 120 -15.84 4.52 -4.19
N GLY A 121 -17.14 4.65 -4.06
CA GLY A 121 -17.78 5.78 -3.38
C GLY A 121 -18.59 5.37 -2.16
N ASN A 122 -19.38 6.31 -1.68
CA ASN A 122 -20.41 6.04 -0.67
C ASN A 122 -21.60 5.27 -1.28
N GLU A 123 -22.50 4.83 -0.44
CA GLU A 123 -23.73 4.13 -0.83
C GLU A 123 -23.49 2.83 -1.61
N GLY A 124 -22.33 2.19 -1.37
CA GLY A 124 -22.01 0.89 -1.94
C GLY A 124 -21.82 0.87 -3.44
N THR A 125 -21.49 1.98 -4.06
CA THR A 125 -21.28 2.07 -5.51
C THR A 125 -19.79 1.98 -5.85
N VAL A 126 -19.45 1.12 -6.81
CA VAL A 126 -18.12 1.01 -7.41
C VAL A 126 -18.27 1.20 -8.92
N ALA A 127 -17.54 2.13 -9.50
CA ALA A 127 -17.60 2.45 -10.92
C ALA A 127 -16.26 2.15 -11.59
N ALA A 128 -16.31 1.61 -12.80
CA ALA A 128 -15.17 1.54 -13.72
C ALA A 128 -15.47 2.40 -14.95
N TYR A 129 -14.51 3.26 -15.30
CA TYR A 129 -14.63 4.18 -16.43
C TYR A 129 -13.48 3.98 -17.39
N GLU A 130 -13.76 4.06 -18.66
CA GLU A 130 -12.76 4.29 -19.70
C GLU A 130 -12.86 5.72 -20.25
N LEU A 131 -11.74 6.31 -20.64
CA LEU A 131 -11.70 7.60 -21.33
C LEU A 131 -11.90 7.40 -22.83
N ARG A 132 -13.13 7.65 -23.33
CA ARG A 132 -13.49 7.57 -24.75
C ARG A 132 -13.99 8.91 -25.25
N ASP A 133 -13.44 9.39 -26.36
CA ASP A 133 -13.86 10.64 -27.01
C ASP A 133 -13.92 11.85 -26.05
N GLY A 134 -12.95 11.96 -25.12
CA GLY A 134 -12.90 13.03 -24.13
C GLY A 134 -13.97 12.97 -23.05
N ARG A 135 -14.53 11.78 -22.80
CA ARG A 135 -15.53 11.53 -21.75
C ARG A 135 -15.19 10.27 -20.96
N LEU A 136 -15.46 10.30 -19.68
CA LEU A 136 -15.47 9.08 -18.88
C LEU A 136 -16.79 8.34 -19.13
N GLN A 137 -16.68 7.19 -19.78
CA GLN A 137 -17.79 6.29 -20.04
C GLN A 137 -17.69 5.10 -19.08
N LEU A 138 -18.84 4.66 -18.56
CA LEU A 138 -18.89 3.46 -17.75
C LEU A 138 -18.60 2.22 -18.60
N GLU A 139 -17.79 1.33 -18.07
CA GLU A 139 -17.58 0.03 -18.65
C GLU A 139 -18.87 -0.82 -18.64
N PRO A 140 -19.06 -1.71 -19.62
CA PRO A 140 -20.20 -2.61 -19.66
C PRO A 140 -20.32 -3.46 -18.38
N GLY A 141 -21.49 -3.36 -17.74
CA GLY A 141 -21.79 -4.06 -16.49
C GLY A 141 -21.48 -3.25 -15.22
N TRP A 142 -20.80 -2.12 -15.32
CA TRP A 142 -20.63 -1.18 -14.24
C TRP A 142 -21.72 -0.10 -14.22
N PRO A 143 -22.08 0.52 -13.06
CA PRO A 143 -21.42 0.35 -11.78
C PRO A 143 -21.82 -0.94 -11.05
N ALA A 144 -20.88 -1.51 -10.30
CA ALA A 144 -21.10 -2.62 -9.39
C ALA A 144 -21.58 -2.13 -8.02
N SER A 145 -22.12 -3.05 -7.19
CA SER A 145 -22.63 -2.71 -5.87
C SER A 145 -22.02 -3.58 -4.79
N THR A 146 -21.61 -2.93 -3.68
CA THR A 146 -21.18 -3.58 -2.44
C THR A 146 -22.27 -3.57 -1.36
N CYS A 147 -23.52 -3.25 -1.72
CA CYS A 147 -24.65 -3.34 -0.80
C CYS A 147 -24.85 -4.78 -0.33
N SER A 148 -24.92 -5.00 0.98
CA SER A 148 -25.05 -6.34 1.55
C SER A 148 -25.60 -6.27 2.98
N GLY A 149 -26.44 -7.24 3.36
CA GLY A 149 -26.98 -7.33 4.72
C GLY A 149 -27.82 -6.12 5.13
N GLY A 150 -28.47 -5.46 4.17
CA GLY A 150 -29.28 -4.26 4.41
C GLY A 150 -28.49 -2.97 4.56
N GLN A 151 -27.19 -2.97 4.28
CA GLN A 151 -26.33 -1.79 4.31
C GLN A 151 -25.64 -1.57 2.97
N CYS A 152 -25.42 -0.31 2.63
CA CYS A 152 -24.65 0.14 1.46
C CYS A 152 -23.51 1.06 1.94
N PRO A 153 -22.48 0.51 2.61
CA PRO A 153 -21.44 1.32 3.24
C PRO A 153 -20.46 1.89 2.20
N GLU A 154 -19.66 2.84 2.65
CA GLU A 154 -18.56 3.40 1.89
C GLU A 154 -17.52 2.33 1.54
N ALA A 155 -17.02 2.33 0.31
CA ALA A 155 -15.84 1.59 -0.09
C ALA A 155 -14.60 2.25 0.52
N ARG A 156 -13.84 1.51 1.31
CA ARG A 156 -12.69 2.02 2.05
C ARG A 156 -11.36 1.55 1.53
N GLY A 157 -11.26 0.31 1.09
CA GLY A 157 -10.09 -0.23 0.41
C GLY A 157 -10.46 -0.62 -1.01
N LEU A 158 -9.54 -0.39 -1.93
CA LEU A 158 -9.66 -0.77 -3.32
C LEU A 158 -8.29 -1.15 -3.84
N GLY A 159 -8.22 -2.30 -4.53
CA GLY A 159 -7.03 -2.78 -5.21
C GLY A 159 -7.43 -3.63 -6.41
N ALA A 160 -6.54 -3.76 -7.37
CA ALA A 160 -6.76 -4.53 -8.59
C ALA A 160 -5.58 -5.47 -8.85
N ALA A 161 -5.86 -6.64 -9.38
CA ALA A 161 -4.86 -7.61 -9.83
C ALA A 161 -5.52 -8.70 -10.67
N ASP A 162 -4.76 -9.34 -11.54
CA ASP A 162 -5.13 -10.61 -12.16
C ASP A 162 -4.96 -11.72 -11.10
N LEU A 163 -6.06 -12.10 -10.44
CA LEU A 163 -6.02 -12.97 -9.28
C LEU A 163 -5.74 -14.43 -9.63
N ASP A 164 -6.18 -14.90 -10.80
CA ASP A 164 -6.07 -16.30 -11.20
C ASP A 164 -5.16 -16.56 -12.41
N GLY A 165 -4.53 -15.50 -12.94
CA GLY A 165 -3.58 -15.58 -14.04
C GLY A 165 -4.25 -15.76 -15.41
N ASP A 166 -5.51 -15.35 -15.57
CA ASP A 166 -6.24 -15.51 -16.83
C ASP A 166 -6.02 -14.34 -17.82
N GLY A 167 -5.28 -13.32 -17.40
CA GLY A 167 -4.95 -12.12 -18.18
C GLY A 167 -5.99 -11.01 -18.06
N ARG A 168 -6.98 -11.14 -17.18
CA ARG A 168 -7.96 -10.11 -16.84
C ARG A 168 -7.76 -9.66 -15.43
N THR A 169 -8.11 -8.43 -15.14
CA THR A 169 -7.89 -7.86 -13.84
C THR A 169 -9.17 -7.87 -13.00
N GLU A 170 -9.10 -8.46 -11.82
CA GLU A 170 -10.14 -8.39 -10.80
C GLU A 170 -9.98 -7.16 -9.94
N VAL A 171 -11.11 -6.67 -9.44
CA VAL A 171 -11.19 -5.53 -8.52
C VAL A 171 -11.62 -6.00 -7.15
N VAL A 172 -10.76 -5.81 -6.15
CA VAL A 172 -11.04 -6.11 -4.75
C VAL A 172 -11.47 -4.85 -4.03
N VAL A 173 -12.61 -4.91 -3.35
CA VAL A 173 -13.17 -3.77 -2.60
C VAL A 173 -13.48 -4.20 -1.18
N THR A 174 -13.04 -3.40 -0.21
CA THR A 174 -13.39 -3.57 1.20
C THR A 174 -14.29 -2.44 1.69
N THR A 175 -15.17 -2.75 2.63
CA THR A 175 -16.21 -1.82 3.09
C THR A 175 -16.33 -1.78 4.60
N THR A 176 -16.92 -0.70 5.10
CA THR A 176 -17.26 -0.50 6.51
C THR A 176 -18.57 -1.18 6.92
N ASN A 177 -18.92 -2.31 6.31
CA ASN A 177 -20.18 -2.99 6.62
C ASN A 177 -20.17 -3.60 8.03
N THR A 178 -21.09 -3.13 8.87
CA THR A 178 -21.28 -3.59 10.27
C THR A 178 -22.43 -4.57 10.42
N SER A 179 -23.22 -4.82 9.37
CA SER A 179 -24.36 -5.74 9.44
C SER A 179 -23.91 -7.17 9.76
N PRO A 180 -24.58 -7.87 10.67
CA PRO A 180 -24.22 -9.26 11.00
C PRO A 180 -24.37 -10.22 9.82
N THR A 181 -25.11 -9.86 8.79
CA THR A 181 -25.31 -10.63 7.57
C THR A 181 -24.62 -10.02 6.33
N GLY A 182 -24.03 -8.82 6.46
CA GLY A 182 -23.37 -8.13 5.35
C GLY A 182 -21.98 -8.69 5.02
N ALA A 183 -21.57 -8.67 3.77
CA ALA A 183 -20.20 -8.91 3.36
C ALA A 183 -19.35 -7.65 3.56
N GLN A 184 -18.06 -7.82 3.82
CA GLN A 184 -17.11 -6.73 4.00
C GLN A 184 -16.04 -6.71 2.91
N VAL A 185 -15.87 -7.82 2.19
CA VAL A 185 -14.94 -7.97 1.08
C VAL A 185 -15.73 -8.41 -0.15
N PHE A 186 -15.48 -7.73 -1.25
CA PHE A 186 -16.07 -8.02 -2.56
C PHE A 186 -14.96 -8.16 -3.59
N VAL A 187 -15.14 -9.07 -4.53
CA VAL A 187 -14.29 -9.19 -5.72
C VAL A 187 -15.17 -9.14 -6.94
N PHE A 188 -14.83 -8.26 -7.86
CA PHE A 188 -15.54 -8.07 -9.12
C PHE A 188 -14.61 -8.41 -10.28
N GLY A 189 -15.11 -9.15 -11.25
CA GLY A 189 -14.42 -9.32 -12.52
C GLY A 189 -14.59 -8.11 -13.44
N ALA A 190 -13.92 -8.12 -14.56
CA ALA A 190 -13.84 -7.01 -15.53
C ALA A 190 -15.18 -6.35 -15.90
N ARG A 191 -16.27 -7.09 -15.86
CA ARG A 191 -17.62 -6.60 -16.18
C ARG A 191 -18.48 -6.28 -14.95
N GLY A 192 -17.89 -5.97 -13.82
CA GLY A 192 -18.61 -5.55 -12.61
C GLY A 192 -19.48 -6.63 -11.94
N SER A 193 -19.47 -7.86 -12.44
CA SER A 193 -20.11 -8.99 -11.78
C SER A 193 -19.24 -9.52 -10.65
N LEU A 194 -19.87 -10.08 -9.62
CA LEU A 194 -19.11 -10.77 -8.56
C LEU A 194 -18.25 -11.86 -9.20
N TYR A 195 -16.96 -11.78 -8.92
CA TYR A 195 -15.98 -12.75 -9.41
C TYR A 195 -16.23 -14.13 -8.81
N ARG A 196 -16.17 -15.15 -9.65
CA ARG A 196 -16.34 -16.55 -9.27
C ARG A 196 -15.45 -17.43 -10.14
N PRO A 197 -14.28 -17.79 -9.67
CA PRO A 197 -13.41 -18.68 -10.42
C PRO A 197 -14.06 -20.06 -10.60
N LYS A 198 -13.67 -20.77 -11.62
CA LYS A 198 -14.18 -22.11 -11.91
C LYS A 198 -13.91 -23.05 -10.75
N GLY A 199 -14.96 -23.69 -10.23
CA GLY A 199 -14.85 -24.63 -9.10
C GLY A 199 -14.99 -23.99 -7.71
N ALA A 200 -15.05 -22.65 -7.64
CA ALA A 200 -15.28 -21.98 -6.37
C ALA A 200 -16.67 -22.27 -5.78
N PRO A 201 -16.82 -22.18 -4.44
CA PRO A 201 -18.11 -22.30 -3.79
C PRO A 201 -19.13 -21.30 -4.36
N ALA A 202 -20.40 -21.68 -4.43
CA ALA A 202 -21.48 -20.82 -4.96
C ALA A 202 -21.82 -19.62 -4.07
N THR A 203 -21.14 -19.45 -2.95
CA THR A 203 -21.34 -18.37 -1.98
C THR A 203 -20.59 -17.10 -2.40
N ALA A 204 -21.15 -15.94 -2.07
CA ALA A 204 -20.45 -14.68 -2.18
C ALA A 204 -19.12 -14.71 -1.38
N TRP A 205 -18.17 -13.84 -1.76
CA TRP A 205 -16.92 -13.67 -1.02
C TRP A 205 -17.20 -13.53 0.47
N PRO A 206 -16.43 -14.25 1.31
CA PRO A 206 -16.69 -14.30 2.73
C PRO A 206 -16.40 -12.93 3.36
N ARG A 207 -17.07 -12.69 4.44
CA ARG A 207 -16.63 -11.74 5.45
C ARG A 207 -15.31 -12.25 6.03
N TYR A 208 -14.68 -11.45 6.91
CA TYR A 208 -13.55 -11.99 7.65
C TYR A 208 -13.92 -13.34 8.30
N ASN A 209 -12.95 -14.20 8.39
CA ASN A 209 -13.15 -15.56 8.87
C ASN A 209 -13.55 -15.55 10.35
N ARG A 210 -14.76 -16.02 10.65
CA ARG A 210 -15.30 -16.08 12.02
C ARG A 210 -15.03 -17.44 12.62
N LEU A 211 -14.41 -17.46 13.79
CA LEU A 211 -14.52 -18.60 14.66
C LEU A 211 -15.75 -18.41 15.56
N PRO A 212 -16.63 -19.42 15.68
CA PRO A 212 -17.65 -19.42 16.71
C PRO A 212 -16.98 -19.39 18.07
N GLY A 213 -17.37 -18.51 18.94
CA GLY A 213 -16.78 -18.39 20.25
C GLY A 213 -17.81 -18.08 21.33
N LYS A 214 -17.36 -18.00 22.56
CA LYS A 214 -18.20 -17.85 23.74
C LYS A 214 -18.13 -16.44 24.31
N GLY A 215 -19.29 -15.88 24.61
CA GLY A 215 -19.48 -14.82 25.59
C GLY A 215 -18.67 -13.56 25.34
N ASN A 216 -17.84 -13.19 26.28
CA ASN A 216 -17.07 -11.94 26.30
C ASN A 216 -15.97 -11.84 25.25
N ASP A 217 -15.83 -12.84 24.40
CA ASP A 217 -14.87 -12.89 23.32
C ASP A 217 -15.48 -12.45 21.99
N ALA A 218 -16.37 -11.51 22.04
CA ALA A 218 -17.06 -10.99 20.88
C ALA A 218 -16.10 -10.48 19.81
N ASP A 219 -15.04 -9.82 20.21
CA ASP A 219 -14.02 -9.30 19.32
C ASP A 219 -13.14 -10.41 18.75
N PHE A 220 -12.83 -11.40 19.56
CA PHE A 220 -12.00 -12.53 19.18
C PHE A 220 -12.64 -13.39 18.10
N ASN A 221 -13.89 -13.74 18.26
CA ASN A 221 -14.60 -14.61 17.32
C ASN A 221 -15.47 -13.85 16.32
N GLY A 222 -15.52 -12.55 16.43
CA GLY A 222 -16.33 -11.69 15.58
C GLY A 222 -17.84 -11.88 15.77
N ALA A 223 -18.30 -12.48 16.85
CA ALA A 223 -19.70 -12.78 17.06
C ALA A 223 -20.51 -11.56 17.54
N GLY A 224 -19.91 -10.66 18.30
CA GLY A 224 -20.57 -9.52 18.90
C GLY A 224 -20.12 -8.17 18.34
N ASN A 225 -18.84 -7.94 18.27
CA ASN A 225 -18.27 -6.70 17.75
C ASN A 225 -17.64 -6.93 16.37
N ARG A 226 -18.17 -6.29 15.37
CA ARG A 226 -17.63 -6.30 14.02
C ARG A 226 -16.85 -5.03 13.71
N GLY A 227 -16.78 -4.12 14.67
CA GLY A 227 -16.21 -2.81 14.49
C GLY A 227 -16.81 -2.09 13.29
N TYR A 228 -16.03 -1.26 12.68
CA TYR A 228 -16.38 -0.57 11.43
C TYR A 228 -16.01 -1.37 10.17
N GLY A 229 -15.75 -2.66 10.30
CA GLY A 229 -15.36 -3.50 9.18
C GLY A 229 -13.90 -3.28 8.76
N ALA A 230 -13.63 -3.26 7.48
CA ALA A 230 -12.34 -2.86 6.93
C ALA A 230 -12.32 -1.34 6.77
N TYR A 231 -11.89 -0.65 7.80
CA TYR A 231 -11.80 0.80 7.86
C TYR A 231 -10.41 1.25 7.38
N GLY A 232 -10.34 2.32 6.60
CA GLY A 232 -9.10 2.72 5.94
C GLY A 232 -8.85 1.93 4.64
N GLU A 233 -7.68 2.04 4.05
CA GLU A 233 -7.30 1.36 2.79
C GLU A 233 -6.85 -0.09 3.02
N ASN A 234 -7.61 -0.85 3.76
CA ASN A 234 -7.23 -2.10 4.42
C ASN A 234 -7.22 -3.33 3.52
N VAL A 235 -6.66 -3.22 2.33
CA VAL A 235 -6.51 -4.35 1.38
C VAL A 235 -5.09 -4.41 0.83
N GLY A 236 -4.54 -5.61 0.70
CA GLY A 236 -3.33 -5.91 -0.05
C GLY A 236 -3.57 -7.13 -0.92
N ILE A 237 -2.92 -7.20 -2.08
CA ILE A 237 -3.06 -8.33 -3.01
C ILE A 237 -1.67 -8.72 -3.48
N GLY A 238 -1.32 -9.99 -3.35
CA GLY A 238 -0.04 -10.51 -3.79
C GLY A 238 0.09 -12.00 -3.53
N ASN A 239 1.03 -12.63 -4.19
CA ASN A 239 1.30 -14.06 -3.99
C ASN A 239 1.95 -14.27 -2.63
N LEU A 240 1.30 -15.02 -1.76
CA LEU A 240 1.74 -15.31 -0.40
C LEU A 240 2.03 -16.80 -0.16
N ASP A 241 1.82 -17.64 -1.15
CA ASP A 241 2.08 -19.08 -1.01
C ASP A 241 2.88 -19.65 -2.20
N ASP A 242 2.78 -20.93 -2.46
CA ASP A 242 3.59 -21.62 -3.46
C ASP A 242 2.84 -21.82 -4.79
N ASP A 243 1.62 -21.30 -4.91
CA ASP A 243 0.87 -21.39 -6.17
C ASP A 243 1.00 -20.11 -7.02
N ALA A 244 0.34 -20.07 -8.18
CA ALA A 244 0.46 -18.95 -9.11
C ALA A 244 -0.64 -17.89 -8.92
N GLN A 245 -1.65 -18.20 -8.14
CA GLN A 245 -2.76 -17.32 -7.86
C GLN A 245 -2.35 -16.28 -6.82
N LEU A 246 -3.12 -15.20 -6.70
CA LEU A 246 -2.84 -14.15 -5.74
C LEU A 246 -3.80 -14.23 -4.54
N GLU A 247 -3.24 -13.96 -3.36
CA GLU A 247 -4.00 -13.86 -2.12
C GLU A 247 -4.44 -12.43 -1.86
N ILE A 248 -5.56 -12.31 -1.16
CA ILE A 248 -6.13 -11.05 -0.69
C ILE A 248 -5.95 -10.95 0.81
N VAL A 249 -5.20 -9.96 1.25
CA VAL A 249 -4.98 -9.63 2.66
C VAL A 249 -5.92 -8.52 3.07
N VAL A 250 -6.69 -8.72 4.12
CA VAL A 250 -7.59 -7.69 4.66
C VAL A 250 -7.38 -7.53 6.16
N THR A 251 -7.24 -6.29 6.60
CA THR A 251 -7.18 -5.92 8.02
C THR A 251 -8.51 -5.33 8.46
N PHE A 252 -8.93 -5.66 9.69
CA PHE A 252 -10.26 -5.32 10.20
C PHE A 252 -10.19 -4.57 11.52
N ASP A 253 -11.20 -3.76 11.80
CA ASP A 253 -11.35 -2.95 13.01
C ASP A 253 -11.57 -3.78 14.29
N ASN A 254 -11.60 -5.08 14.19
CA ASN A 254 -11.79 -5.97 15.33
C ASN A 254 -10.51 -6.75 15.70
N HIS A 255 -9.36 -6.15 15.54
CA HIS A 255 -8.05 -6.73 15.85
C HIS A 255 -7.68 -7.94 14.98
N GLN A 256 -8.28 -8.10 13.82
CA GLN A 256 -8.02 -9.25 12.96
C GLN A 256 -7.39 -8.85 11.64
N ILE A 257 -6.54 -9.74 11.16
CA ILE A 257 -6.03 -9.77 9.80
C ILE A 257 -6.37 -11.13 9.20
N ASN A 258 -6.90 -11.15 7.99
CA ASN A 258 -7.25 -12.38 7.28
C ASN A 258 -6.65 -12.39 5.89
N VAL A 259 -6.36 -13.59 5.42
CA VAL A 259 -5.90 -13.84 4.05
C VAL A 259 -6.87 -14.79 3.37
N PHE A 260 -7.25 -14.45 2.17
CA PHE A 260 -8.13 -15.25 1.33
C PHE A 260 -7.41 -15.63 0.04
N ASN A 261 -7.59 -16.86 -0.39
CA ASN A 261 -7.22 -17.29 -1.74
C ASN A 261 -8.10 -16.57 -2.78
N HIS A 262 -7.66 -16.55 -4.03
CA HIS A 262 -8.40 -15.98 -5.16
C HIS A 262 -9.85 -16.48 -5.25
N ASP A 263 -10.17 -17.66 -4.76
CA ASP A 263 -11.51 -18.25 -4.76
C ASP A 263 -12.37 -17.91 -3.54
N GLY A 264 -11.84 -17.07 -2.62
CA GLY A 264 -12.53 -16.65 -1.41
C GLY A 264 -12.44 -17.65 -0.24
N THR A 265 -11.73 -18.74 -0.40
CA THR A 265 -11.41 -19.63 0.73
C THR A 265 -10.33 -18.99 1.61
N SER A 266 -10.35 -19.28 2.91
CA SER A 266 -9.34 -18.75 3.82
C SER A 266 -8.03 -19.52 3.70
N VAL A 267 -6.93 -18.80 3.57
CA VAL A 267 -5.60 -19.35 3.76
C VAL A 267 -5.43 -19.78 5.22
N LEU A 268 -4.84 -20.93 5.46
CA LEU A 268 -4.69 -21.48 6.80
C LEU A 268 -3.34 -21.14 7.41
N ALA A 269 -3.34 -20.85 8.70
CA ALA A 269 -2.13 -20.66 9.46
C ALA A 269 -1.31 -21.97 9.56
N SER A 270 -0.06 -21.86 10.00
CA SER A 270 0.77 -23.02 10.30
C SER A 270 0.07 -24.04 11.22
N PRO A 271 0.26 -25.34 11.02
CA PRO A 271 -0.28 -26.36 11.91
C PRO A 271 0.15 -26.23 13.38
N TRP A 272 1.19 -25.45 13.64
CA TRP A 272 1.62 -25.11 14.98
C TRP A 272 0.59 -24.24 15.73
N PHE A 273 -0.17 -23.43 15.00
CA PHE A 273 -1.25 -22.61 15.53
C PHE A 273 -2.56 -23.41 15.49
N ARG A 274 -3.00 -23.89 16.63
CA ARG A 274 -4.24 -24.67 16.77
C ARG A 274 -5.16 -24.02 17.76
N ASN A 275 -6.43 -24.06 17.45
CA ASN A 275 -7.44 -23.63 18.40
C ASN A 275 -7.53 -24.62 19.56
N ARG A 276 -7.44 -24.13 20.79
CA ARG A 276 -7.57 -24.92 22.03
C ARG A 276 -8.95 -24.84 22.67
N GLU A 277 -9.83 -23.99 22.14
CA GLU A 277 -11.20 -23.96 22.64
C GLU A 277 -11.89 -25.30 22.43
N SER A 278 -12.66 -25.73 23.45
CA SER A 278 -13.30 -27.06 23.46
C SER A 278 -14.16 -27.36 22.23
N GLN A 279 -14.76 -26.32 21.62
CA GLN A 279 -15.61 -26.46 20.43
C GLN A 279 -14.82 -26.58 19.11
N HIS A 280 -13.56 -26.19 19.11
CA HIS A 280 -12.72 -26.13 17.91
C HIS A 280 -11.34 -26.72 18.14
N ALA A 281 -11.16 -27.43 19.25
CA ALA A 281 -9.87 -28.03 19.61
C ALA A 281 -9.29 -28.85 18.46
N GLY A 282 -8.03 -28.58 18.13
CA GLY A 282 -7.30 -29.24 17.06
C GLY A 282 -7.59 -28.78 15.63
N ARG A 283 -8.56 -27.88 15.39
CA ARG A 283 -8.76 -27.31 14.07
C ARG A 283 -7.68 -26.29 13.74
N ARG A 284 -7.27 -26.24 12.50
CA ARG A 284 -6.39 -25.18 12.00
C ARG A 284 -7.14 -23.85 11.98
N LEU A 285 -6.41 -22.79 12.26
CA LEU A 285 -6.91 -21.41 12.23
C LEU A 285 -6.71 -20.80 10.85
N GLY A 286 -7.50 -19.80 10.52
CA GLY A 286 -7.22 -18.93 9.40
C GLY A 286 -5.92 -18.16 9.61
N TRP A 287 -5.23 -17.85 8.54
CA TRP A 287 -4.00 -17.07 8.54
C TRP A 287 -4.21 -15.72 9.22
N GLY A 288 -3.36 -15.39 10.13
CA GLY A 288 -3.37 -14.09 10.81
C GLY A 288 -4.56 -13.81 11.74
N GLN A 289 -5.54 -14.70 11.82
CA GLN A 289 -6.81 -14.46 12.52
C GLN A 289 -6.65 -14.07 13.99
N PHE A 290 -5.58 -14.47 14.62
CA PHE A 290 -5.29 -14.23 16.03
C PHE A 290 -3.97 -13.49 16.28
N ILE A 291 -3.48 -12.77 15.32
CA ILE A 291 -2.30 -11.92 15.50
C ILE A 291 -2.74 -10.64 16.20
N ARG A 292 -2.89 -10.72 17.51
CA ARG A 292 -3.57 -9.71 18.31
C ARG A 292 -2.72 -9.13 19.43
N TRP A 293 -1.63 -9.80 19.83
CA TRP A 293 -0.89 -9.40 21.02
C TRP A 293 0.58 -9.10 20.75
N LEU A 294 1.12 -8.25 21.61
CA LEU A 294 2.54 -7.89 21.64
C LEU A 294 3.28 -8.43 22.88
N ASP A 295 2.65 -9.23 23.72
CA ASP A 295 3.37 -9.82 24.86
C ASP A 295 4.24 -11.00 24.38
N PRO A 296 5.59 -10.88 24.37
CA PRO A 296 6.46 -11.94 23.89
C PRO A 296 6.30 -13.24 24.68
N ALA A 297 5.94 -13.17 25.96
CA ALA A 297 5.75 -14.36 26.79
C ALA A 297 4.46 -15.09 26.45
N VAL A 298 3.41 -14.36 26.09
CA VAL A 298 2.14 -14.93 25.62
C VAL A 298 2.30 -15.43 24.20
N GLU A 299 2.92 -14.65 23.32
CA GLU A 299 3.08 -14.99 21.92
C GLU A 299 3.99 -16.18 21.68
N ALA A 300 5.08 -16.30 22.40
CA ALA A 300 5.97 -17.45 22.28
C ALA A 300 5.29 -18.77 22.63
N ARG A 301 4.26 -18.73 23.45
CA ARG A 301 3.54 -19.92 23.93
C ARG A 301 2.15 -20.09 23.32
N HIS A 302 1.49 -18.99 22.99
CA HIS A 302 0.06 -18.97 22.68
C HIS A 302 -0.30 -18.10 21.46
N TYR A 303 0.66 -17.81 20.63
CA TYR A 303 0.42 -17.09 19.40
C TYR A 303 -0.65 -17.83 18.58
N HIS A 304 -1.80 -17.23 18.42
CA HIS A 304 -3.02 -17.83 17.87
C HIS A 304 -3.68 -18.94 18.69
N GLU A 305 -3.16 -19.26 19.86
CA GLU A 305 -3.80 -20.22 20.73
C GLU A 305 -4.29 -19.50 21.98
N HIS A 306 -5.56 -19.26 22.09
CA HIS A 306 -6.14 -18.79 23.32
C HIS A 306 -6.93 -19.92 23.99
N ALA A 307 -6.45 -20.38 25.13
CA ALA A 307 -7.14 -21.34 25.97
C ALA A 307 -7.31 -20.72 27.36
N GLY A 308 -8.51 -20.28 27.66
CA GLY A 308 -8.81 -19.71 28.97
C GLY A 308 -9.19 -18.23 28.93
N PRO A 309 -9.17 -17.54 30.09
CA PRO A 309 -9.51 -16.13 30.15
C PRO A 309 -8.49 -15.30 29.36
N TRP A 310 -8.98 -14.23 28.78
CA TRP A 310 -8.14 -13.28 28.06
C TRP A 310 -6.98 -12.81 28.93
N PRO A 311 -5.78 -12.60 28.33
CA PRO A 311 -4.67 -12.02 29.05
C PRO A 311 -5.06 -10.70 29.71
N ASP A 312 -4.48 -10.38 30.86
CA ASP A 312 -4.70 -9.09 31.50
C ASP A 312 -4.28 -7.96 30.56
N VAL A 313 -5.25 -7.23 30.02
CA VAL A 313 -5.04 -6.11 29.08
C VAL A 313 -4.12 -5.00 29.65
N ARG A 314 -3.90 -4.97 30.96
CA ARG A 314 -2.93 -4.06 31.59
C ARG A 314 -1.48 -4.51 31.40
N LYS A 315 -1.26 -5.75 31.04
CA LYS A 315 0.07 -6.36 30.85
C LYS A 315 0.37 -6.73 29.41
N THR A 316 -0.67 -6.85 28.58
CA THR A 316 -0.55 -7.20 27.16
C THR A 316 -0.96 -6.03 26.30
N MET A 317 -0.34 -5.89 25.15
CA MET A 317 -0.75 -4.94 24.12
C MET A 317 -1.50 -5.70 23.03
N TRP A 318 -2.59 -5.12 22.57
CA TRP A 318 -3.37 -5.62 21.46
C TRP A 318 -2.97 -4.92 20.19
N LEU A 319 -3.07 -5.60 19.06
CA LEU A 319 -2.84 -5.02 17.76
C LEU A 319 -4.16 -4.57 17.16
N GLN A 320 -4.35 -3.28 17.07
CA GLN A 320 -5.48 -2.68 16.37
C GLN A 320 -5.10 -2.42 14.92
N TRP A 321 -5.75 -3.15 14.03
CA TRP A 321 -5.48 -3.08 12.60
C TRP A 321 -6.35 -2.06 11.86
N THR A 322 -7.19 -1.33 12.54
CA THR A 322 -7.96 -0.23 11.96
C THR A 322 -7.02 0.74 11.28
N ASP A 323 -7.35 1.15 10.09
CA ASP A 323 -6.54 2.06 9.28
C ASP A 323 -5.06 1.64 9.13
N SER A 324 -4.77 0.34 9.13
CA SER A 324 -3.43 -0.19 8.90
C SER A 324 -3.38 -1.00 7.60
N PRO A 325 -3.28 -0.35 6.45
CA PRO A 325 -3.18 -1.02 5.16
C PRO A 325 -1.96 -1.94 5.12
N PRO A 326 -2.11 -3.19 4.69
CA PRO A 326 -0.97 -4.07 4.53
C PRO A 326 -0.22 -3.76 3.23
N SER A 327 1.11 -3.91 3.27
CA SER A 327 1.96 -4.02 2.09
C SER A 327 2.51 -5.44 1.98
N ILE A 328 2.81 -5.86 0.76
CA ILE A 328 3.25 -7.22 0.45
C ILE A 328 4.56 -7.14 -0.33
N GLY A 329 5.55 -7.90 0.10
CA GLY A 329 6.85 -7.96 -0.59
C GLY A 329 7.83 -8.93 0.04
N ASP A 330 8.78 -9.39 -0.75
CA ASP A 330 9.86 -10.30 -0.34
C ASP A 330 11.00 -9.51 0.31
N LEU A 331 10.96 -9.40 1.65
CA LEU A 331 11.92 -8.62 2.40
C LEU A 331 13.30 -9.28 2.52
N ASP A 332 13.37 -10.58 2.56
CA ASP A 332 14.62 -11.33 2.75
C ASP A 332 15.18 -11.95 1.46
N ARG A 333 14.47 -11.76 0.33
CA ARG A 333 14.80 -12.27 -0.99
C ARG A 333 14.89 -13.79 -1.07
N ASN A 334 13.98 -14.43 -0.35
CA ASN A 334 13.83 -15.87 -0.39
C ASN A 334 12.88 -16.35 -1.51
N GLY A 335 12.30 -15.45 -2.29
CA GLY A 335 11.34 -15.70 -3.36
C GLY A 335 9.89 -15.82 -2.87
N ARG A 336 9.60 -15.46 -1.62
CA ARG A 336 8.27 -15.50 -1.01
C ARG A 336 7.97 -14.18 -0.34
N ASN A 337 6.76 -13.73 -0.50
CA ASN A 337 6.34 -12.45 0.07
C ASN A 337 5.94 -12.57 1.54
N GLU A 338 6.23 -11.52 2.29
CA GLU A 338 5.73 -11.25 3.61
C GLU A 338 4.57 -10.26 3.56
N VAL A 339 3.76 -10.26 4.61
CA VAL A 339 2.76 -9.23 4.90
C VAL A 339 3.32 -8.27 5.92
N ILE A 340 3.34 -7.00 5.56
CA ILE A 340 3.91 -5.92 6.37
C ILE A 340 2.80 -4.96 6.79
N GLY A 341 2.75 -4.61 8.07
CA GLY A 341 1.80 -3.64 8.61
C GLY A 341 2.33 -2.85 9.79
N VAL A 342 1.66 -1.74 10.10
CA VAL A 342 2.01 -0.85 11.20
C VAL A 342 0.78 -0.60 12.08
N PRO A 343 0.23 -1.65 12.73
CA PRO A 343 -0.93 -1.50 13.57
C PRO A 343 -0.63 -0.70 14.84
N ASN A 344 -1.67 -0.07 15.37
CA ASN A 344 -1.63 0.52 16.70
C ASN A 344 -1.50 -0.59 17.76
N ALA A 345 -0.60 -0.39 18.71
CA ALA A 345 -0.35 -1.32 19.82
C ALA A 345 -1.08 -0.81 21.07
N GLU A 346 -2.25 -1.33 21.32
CA GLU A 346 -3.13 -0.92 22.41
C GLU A 346 -2.82 -1.64 23.71
N GLN A 347 -2.75 -0.91 24.81
CA GLN A 347 -2.74 -1.50 26.15
C GLN A 347 -4.07 -1.25 26.87
N LYS A 348 -4.66 -0.11 26.64
CA LYS A 348 -5.99 0.31 27.09
C LYS A 348 -6.42 1.57 26.35
N GLU A 349 -7.69 1.83 26.33
CA GLU A 349 -8.20 3.15 25.94
C GLU A 349 -7.75 4.25 26.93
N PRO A 350 -7.51 5.48 26.49
CA PRO A 350 -7.68 5.95 25.11
C PRO A 350 -6.48 5.67 24.22
N TYR A 351 -6.70 5.65 22.90
CA TYR A 351 -5.70 5.36 21.88
C TYR A 351 -4.50 6.30 21.87
N GLU A 352 -4.64 7.51 22.37
CA GLU A 352 -3.60 8.55 22.38
C GLU A 352 -2.36 8.19 23.20
N THR A 353 -2.45 7.16 24.03
CA THR A 353 -1.34 6.71 24.87
C THR A 353 -0.57 5.55 24.29
N GLN A 354 -0.90 5.13 23.09
CA GLN A 354 -0.45 3.89 22.50
C GLN A 354 0.68 4.12 21.49
N ALA A 355 1.50 3.10 21.29
CA ALA A 355 2.56 3.07 20.29
C ALA A 355 2.09 2.32 19.04
N TYR A 356 2.83 2.45 17.96
CA TYR A 356 2.64 1.66 16.75
C TYR A 356 3.70 0.56 16.67
N ALA A 357 3.33 -0.59 16.16
CA ALA A 357 4.23 -1.72 16.00
C ALA A 357 4.52 -1.99 14.53
N PHE A 358 5.76 -2.35 14.22
CA PHE A 358 6.11 -2.83 12.91
C PHE A 358 5.98 -4.35 12.92
N ILE A 359 5.05 -4.87 12.14
CA ILE A 359 4.78 -6.30 12.05
C ILE A 359 5.11 -6.79 10.65
N VAL A 360 5.85 -7.89 10.62
CA VAL A 360 6.12 -8.63 9.39
C VAL A 360 5.78 -10.09 9.67
N LEU A 361 4.95 -10.66 8.81
CA LEU A 361 4.45 -12.01 8.92
C LEU A 361 4.83 -12.79 7.67
N ASP A 362 5.42 -13.97 7.88
CA ASP A 362 5.71 -14.90 6.78
C ASP A 362 4.41 -15.28 6.06
N GLY A 363 4.44 -15.38 4.74
CA GLY A 363 3.32 -15.81 3.91
C GLY A 363 2.84 -17.23 4.21
N ALA A 364 2.04 -17.79 3.33
CA ALA A 364 1.60 -19.17 3.42
C ALA A 364 2.62 -20.09 2.73
N TYR A 365 3.22 -21.00 3.48
CA TYR A 365 4.12 -22.00 2.90
C TYR A 365 3.33 -23.26 2.55
N GLY A 366 3.69 -23.94 1.48
CA GLY A 366 2.99 -25.13 1.00
C GLY A 366 2.81 -26.22 2.06
N ASP A 367 3.82 -26.40 2.93
CA ASP A 367 3.72 -27.28 4.10
C ASP A 367 3.01 -26.61 5.30
N GLY A 368 2.71 -25.33 5.22
CA GLY A 368 2.11 -24.52 6.27
C GLY A 368 3.01 -24.27 7.48
N SER A 369 4.25 -24.71 7.46
CA SER A 369 5.13 -24.73 8.64
C SER A 369 5.45 -23.33 9.19
N ARG A 370 5.48 -22.31 8.34
CA ARG A 370 5.83 -20.94 8.70
C ARG A 370 4.71 -19.93 8.48
N SER A 371 3.58 -20.36 7.92
CA SER A 371 2.46 -19.48 7.61
C SER A 371 2.02 -18.65 8.81
N ALA A 372 1.90 -17.34 8.62
CA ALA A 372 1.51 -16.34 9.60
C ALA A 372 2.44 -16.22 10.82
N ARG A 373 3.63 -16.76 10.76
CA ARG A 373 4.63 -16.52 11.80
C ARG A 373 5.24 -15.13 11.65
N ARG A 374 5.70 -14.59 12.75
CA ARG A 374 6.52 -13.41 12.70
C ARG A 374 7.80 -13.69 11.98
N HIS A 375 8.10 -12.85 11.02
CA HIS A 375 9.35 -12.90 10.27
C HIS A 375 10.55 -12.76 11.22
N PRO A 376 11.64 -13.51 11.01
CA PRO A 376 12.87 -13.37 11.80
C PRO A 376 13.31 -11.91 11.88
N GLY A 377 13.65 -11.43 13.07
CA GLY A 377 13.97 -10.03 13.34
C GLY A 377 12.80 -9.18 13.85
N PHE A 378 11.55 -9.60 13.61
CA PHE A 378 10.35 -8.91 14.09
C PHE A 378 9.70 -9.57 15.30
N THR A 379 10.31 -10.57 15.86
CA THR A 379 9.83 -11.28 17.06
C THR A 379 9.77 -10.39 18.30
N THR A 380 10.60 -9.36 18.39
CA THR A 380 10.62 -8.37 19.48
C THR A 380 9.83 -7.10 19.16
N LEU A 381 9.26 -7.02 17.97
CA LEU A 381 8.45 -5.92 17.45
C LEU A 381 9.11 -4.55 17.60
N PRO A 382 9.75 -4.05 16.57
CA PRO A 382 10.11 -2.64 16.50
C PRO A 382 8.88 -1.78 16.78
N ARG A 383 9.02 -0.78 17.64
CA ARG A 383 7.93 0.12 18.03
C ARG A 383 8.28 1.56 17.77
N SER A 384 7.28 2.34 17.43
CA SER A 384 7.34 3.79 17.38
C SER A 384 7.38 4.41 18.80
N GLY A 385 7.45 5.70 18.85
CA GLY A 385 7.14 6.47 20.05
C GLY A 385 5.65 6.45 20.40
N LYS A 386 5.22 7.37 21.26
CA LYS A 386 3.80 7.58 21.54
C LYS A 386 3.12 8.18 20.31
N PRO A 387 1.84 7.86 20.07
CA PRO A 387 1.08 8.50 19.00
C PRO A 387 0.96 10.00 19.24
N ALA A 388 0.68 10.73 18.16
CA ALA A 388 0.31 12.13 18.27
C ALA A 388 -0.95 12.25 19.14
N VAL A 389 -0.91 13.22 20.07
CA VAL A 389 -2.02 13.44 20.99
C VAL A 389 -3.26 13.86 20.19
N ARG A 390 -4.34 13.09 20.31
CA ARG A 390 -5.66 13.52 19.81
C ARG A 390 -6.23 14.60 20.71
N PRO A 391 -6.98 15.57 20.19
CA PRO A 391 -7.78 16.43 21.02
C PRO A 391 -8.87 15.61 21.73
N SER A 392 -9.06 15.88 22.99
CA SER A 392 -10.18 15.31 23.73
C SER A 392 -11.49 15.69 23.03
N GLY A 393 -12.27 14.69 22.64
CA GLY A 393 -13.64 14.84 22.20
C GLY A 393 -13.90 14.97 20.70
N ASP A 394 -12.88 15.22 19.87
CA ASP A 394 -13.06 15.37 18.43
C ASP A 394 -12.37 14.28 17.63
N TRP A 395 -13.12 13.74 16.72
CA TRP A 395 -12.64 12.93 15.59
C TRP A 395 -11.68 13.76 14.75
N TYR A 396 -10.36 13.53 14.90
CA TYR A 396 -9.49 14.43 14.24
C TYR A 396 -8.11 13.91 13.94
N PRO A 397 -7.62 14.28 12.79
CA PRO A 397 -8.19 13.95 11.48
C PRO A 397 -8.34 12.45 11.42
N PRO A 398 -9.12 11.90 10.51
CA PRO A 398 -9.18 10.46 10.40
C PRO A 398 -7.74 9.98 10.28
N SER A 399 -7.31 9.34 11.31
CA SER A 399 -5.96 8.82 11.38
C SER A 399 -5.90 7.54 10.58
N GLY A 400 -5.97 7.64 9.26
CA GLY A 400 -5.47 6.55 8.44
C GLY A 400 -3.99 6.39 8.76
N ILE A 401 -3.56 5.23 9.18
CA ILE A 401 -2.14 4.91 9.18
C ILE A 401 -1.80 4.67 7.71
N PRO A 402 -0.91 5.46 7.10
CA PRO A 402 -0.53 5.21 5.73
C PRO A 402 0.11 3.84 5.57
N ALA A 403 -0.07 3.23 4.40
CA ALA A 403 0.60 1.97 4.10
C ALA A 403 2.12 2.09 4.26
N PRO A 404 2.80 1.06 4.76
CA PRO A 404 4.25 1.04 4.71
C PRO A 404 4.74 0.90 3.27
N THR A 405 5.73 1.71 2.91
CA THR A 405 6.42 1.68 1.63
C THR A 405 7.57 0.69 1.70
N LEU A 406 7.67 -0.19 0.72
CA LEU A 406 8.75 -1.17 0.60
C LEU A 406 9.74 -0.72 -0.47
N VAL A 407 10.92 -0.33 -0.06
CA VAL A 407 11.91 0.26 -0.97
C VAL A 407 13.34 0.02 -0.49
N ASP A 408 14.22 -0.40 -1.41
CA ASP A 408 15.65 -0.53 -1.12
C ASP A 408 16.29 0.87 -1.02
N ILE A 409 16.47 1.34 0.22
CA ILE A 409 17.14 2.59 0.52
C ILE A 409 18.61 2.38 0.92
N SER A 410 19.02 1.17 1.19
CA SER A 410 20.38 0.81 1.59
C SER A 410 21.29 0.49 0.40
N GLY A 411 20.72 0.07 -0.74
CA GLY A 411 21.40 -0.38 -1.94
C GLY A 411 21.84 -1.85 -1.88
N ASP A 412 21.31 -2.63 -0.94
CA ASP A 412 21.62 -4.06 -0.81
C ASP A 412 20.63 -4.96 -1.56
N ARG A 413 19.68 -4.36 -2.25
CA ARG A 413 18.60 -4.97 -3.03
C ARG A 413 17.51 -5.64 -2.18
N ARG A 414 17.51 -5.42 -0.87
CA ARG A 414 16.41 -5.83 0.02
C ARG A 414 15.58 -4.59 0.36
N PRO A 415 14.27 -4.65 0.24
CA PRO A 415 13.47 -3.48 0.56
C PRO A 415 13.45 -3.23 2.07
N GLU A 416 13.71 -2.02 2.48
CA GLU A 416 13.41 -1.53 3.81
C GLU A 416 11.94 -1.15 3.90
N ILE A 417 11.45 -1.12 5.14
CA ILE A 417 10.10 -0.65 5.48
C ILE A 417 10.19 0.81 5.86
N VAL A 418 9.58 1.68 5.07
CA VAL A 418 9.46 3.12 5.36
C VAL A 418 8.01 3.43 5.67
N ALA A 419 7.72 3.99 6.84
CA ALA A 419 6.35 4.22 7.25
C ALA A 419 6.16 5.58 7.92
N SER A 420 5.09 6.27 7.52
CA SER A 420 4.55 7.43 8.24
C SER A 420 3.76 6.95 9.44
N VAL A 421 4.12 7.41 10.62
CA VAL A 421 3.46 7.03 11.86
C VAL A 421 2.80 8.24 12.50
N PRO A 422 1.57 8.13 12.99
CA PRO A 422 0.85 9.26 13.60
C PRO A 422 1.49 9.82 14.89
N ASP A 423 2.61 9.27 15.34
CA ASP A 423 3.43 9.82 16.43
C ASP A 423 4.29 11.03 16.01
N GLY A 424 4.15 11.49 14.77
CA GLY A 424 4.88 12.64 14.23
C GLY A 424 6.16 12.30 13.47
N HIS A 425 6.43 11.01 13.23
CA HIS A 425 7.68 10.58 12.60
C HIS A 425 7.48 9.69 11.38
N ILE A 426 8.42 9.80 10.43
CA ILE A 426 8.70 8.75 9.45
C ILE A 426 9.77 7.82 10.05
N TYR A 427 9.58 6.54 9.92
CA TYR A 427 10.53 5.52 10.33
C TYR A 427 11.06 4.74 9.13
N ALA A 428 12.33 4.37 9.18
CA ALA A 428 12.88 3.32 8.33
C ALA A 428 13.35 2.15 9.19
N VAL A 429 12.90 0.96 8.81
CA VAL A 429 13.21 -0.30 9.50
C VAL A 429 13.78 -1.28 8.48
N SER A 430 14.91 -1.91 8.82
CA SER A 430 15.55 -2.90 7.96
C SER A 430 14.72 -4.18 7.84
N PRO A 431 14.98 -5.03 6.83
CA PRO A 431 14.39 -6.36 6.72
C PRO A 431 14.59 -7.26 7.96
N THR A 432 15.57 -6.93 8.78
CA THR A 432 15.87 -7.66 10.02
C THR A 432 15.28 -7.00 11.27
N GLY A 433 14.35 -6.07 11.13
CA GLY A 433 13.65 -5.42 12.23
C GLY A 433 14.45 -4.32 12.96
N LYS A 434 15.62 -3.94 12.45
CA LYS A 434 16.42 -2.86 13.06
C LYS A 434 15.94 -1.50 12.54
N ARG A 435 15.61 -0.58 13.46
CA ARG A 435 15.38 0.82 13.07
C ARG A 435 16.67 1.44 12.54
N LEU A 436 16.66 1.88 11.30
CA LEU A 436 17.78 2.54 10.64
C LEU A 436 17.81 4.01 11.01
N TRP A 437 16.70 4.69 10.88
CA TRP A 437 16.55 6.09 11.22
C TRP A 437 15.08 6.44 11.51
N ARG A 438 14.86 7.65 12.02
CA ARG A 438 13.54 8.29 12.09
C ARG A 438 13.68 9.77 11.77
N PHE A 439 12.65 10.35 11.19
CA PHE A 439 12.57 11.76 10.83
C PHE A 439 11.33 12.39 11.47
N ASP A 440 11.49 13.48 12.23
CA ASP A 440 10.40 14.24 12.84
C ASP A 440 9.77 15.17 11.80
N TYR A 441 8.63 14.78 11.23
CA TYR A 441 7.87 15.60 10.31
C TYR A 441 6.95 16.60 11.03
N ALA A 442 6.51 16.25 12.24
CA ALA A 442 5.60 17.09 13.02
C ALA A 442 6.29 18.27 13.67
N ARG A 443 7.62 18.23 13.83
CA ARG A 443 8.43 19.32 14.43
C ARG A 443 7.92 19.74 15.81
N GLY A 444 7.47 18.78 16.57
CA GLY A 444 6.86 19.03 17.87
C GLY A 444 5.48 19.67 17.83
N ALA A 445 4.91 19.92 16.63
CA ALA A 445 3.52 20.36 16.50
C ALA A 445 2.58 19.15 16.69
N PRO A 446 1.79 19.12 17.74
CA PRO A 446 0.80 18.05 17.91
C PRO A 446 -0.22 18.13 16.78
N LYS A 447 -0.79 16.98 16.37
CA LYS A 447 -1.86 16.91 15.35
C LYS A 447 -1.43 17.26 13.92
N THR A 448 -0.14 17.16 13.64
CA THR A 448 0.38 17.16 12.28
C THR A 448 0.60 15.71 11.86
N PHE A 449 0.13 15.36 10.68
CA PHE A 449 0.18 14.02 10.11
C PHE A 449 0.89 14.05 8.77
N ALA A 450 1.37 12.91 8.33
CA ALA A 450 1.98 12.76 7.02
C ALA A 450 1.21 11.74 6.19
N SER A 451 1.22 11.93 4.87
CA SER A 451 0.71 10.96 3.91
C SER A 451 1.58 9.70 3.87
N GLU A 452 1.16 8.70 3.10
CA GLU A 452 2.04 7.62 2.67
C GLU A 452 3.29 8.19 2.00
N VAL A 453 4.44 7.55 2.22
CA VAL A 453 5.71 7.92 1.59
C VAL A 453 5.78 7.26 0.22
N VAL A 454 6.14 8.00 -0.81
CA VAL A 454 6.46 7.46 -2.13
C VAL A 454 7.95 7.58 -2.39
N ALA A 455 8.48 6.82 -3.35
CA ALA A 455 9.91 6.72 -3.60
C ALA A 455 10.23 6.78 -5.10
N ALA A 456 11.17 7.66 -5.45
CA ALA A 456 11.67 7.85 -6.81
C ALA A 456 13.09 8.39 -6.78
N ASP A 457 13.90 8.07 -7.78
CA ASP A 457 15.22 8.68 -7.97
C ASP A 457 15.06 10.07 -8.61
N LEU A 458 15.20 11.10 -7.80
CA LEU A 458 14.96 12.49 -8.20
C LEU A 458 16.19 13.20 -8.76
N ASN A 459 17.36 12.54 -8.81
CA ASN A 459 18.62 13.13 -9.29
C ASN A 459 19.43 12.21 -10.22
N ARG A 460 18.88 11.06 -10.59
CA ARG A 460 19.50 10.05 -11.48
C ARG A 460 20.77 9.42 -10.90
N ASP A 461 20.86 9.29 -9.59
CA ASP A 461 22.01 8.69 -8.93
C ASP A 461 21.84 7.18 -8.64
N GLY A 462 20.69 6.62 -8.98
CA GLY A 462 20.35 5.22 -8.78
C GLY A 462 19.87 4.90 -7.36
N LYS A 463 19.60 5.92 -6.53
CA LYS A 463 19.05 5.78 -5.19
C LYS A 463 17.72 6.53 -5.11
N PRO A 464 16.70 5.95 -4.47
CA PRO A 464 15.44 6.64 -4.35
C PRO A 464 15.48 7.74 -3.28
N GLU A 465 14.87 8.88 -3.59
CA GLU A 465 14.41 9.83 -2.59
C GLU A 465 13.02 9.44 -2.10
N LEU A 466 12.72 9.88 -0.88
CA LEU A 466 11.46 9.62 -0.20
C LEU A 466 10.64 10.90 -0.16
N VAL A 467 9.42 10.85 -0.67
CA VAL A 467 8.57 12.03 -0.85
C VAL A 467 7.23 11.80 -0.14
N PHE A 468 6.78 12.79 0.61
CA PHE A 468 5.48 12.76 1.27
C PHE A 468 4.92 14.16 1.49
N GLY A 469 3.62 14.23 1.72
CA GLY A 469 2.94 15.45 2.15
C GLY A 469 2.67 15.47 3.64
N THR A 470 2.41 16.65 4.19
CA THR A 470 1.89 16.81 5.55
C THR A 470 0.55 17.51 5.55
N TYR A 471 -0.25 17.24 6.59
CA TYR A 471 -1.57 17.83 6.79
C TYR A 471 -1.92 18.00 8.27
N ALA A 472 -2.78 18.95 8.56
CA ALA A 472 -3.34 19.23 9.89
C ALA A 472 -4.58 20.11 9.76
N LEU A 473 -5.22 20.51 10.89
CA LEU A 473 -6.26 21.56 10.87
C LEU A 473 -5.67 22.98 10.85
N ALA A 474 -4.44 23.13 11.35
CA ALA A 474 -3.85 24.45 11.46
C ALA A 474 -3.39 24.98 10.10
N PRO A 475 -3.67 26.25 9.76
CA PRO A 475 -3.11 26.88 8.57
C PRO A 475 -1.58 26.81 8.55
N GLY A 476 -1.02 26.56 7.37
CA GLY A 476 0.43 26.48 7.18
C GLY A 476 1.05 25.11 7.44
N SER A 477 0.24 24.09 7.75
CA SER A 477 0.70 22.72 7.99
C SER A 477 0.92 21.92 6.71
N GLY A 478 0.31 22.30 5.59
CA GLY A 478 0.50 21.62 4.30
C GLY A 478 1.91 21.86 3.75
N ARG A 479 2.66 20.78 3.57
CA ARG A 479 4.05 20.83 3.08
C ARG A 479 4.32 19.66 2.15
N LEU A 480 5.23 19.87 1.21
CA LEU A 480 5.91 18.82 0.45
C LEU A 480 7.29 18.61 1.09
N VAL A 481 7.59 17.38 1.48
CA VAL A 481 8.87 17.02 2.10
C VAL A 481 9.58 15.98 1.25
N VAL A 482 10.88 16.20 1.02
CA VAL A 482 11.76 15.26 0.32
C VAL A 482 12.91 14.89 1.25
N LEU A 483 13.10 13.59 1.47
CA LEU A 483 14.21 13.02 2.22
C LEU A 483 15.12 12.23 1.29
N SER A 484 16.41 12.15 1.64
CA SER A 484 17.30 11.16 1.05
C SER A 484 16.99 9.76 1.58
N ALA A 485 17.50 8.72 0.94
CA ALA A 485 17.47 7.34 1.41
C ALA A 485 17.95 7.17 2.87
N ALA A 486 18.87 8.02 3.33
CA ALA A 486 19.36 8.03 4.70
C ALA A 486 18.47 8.80 5.71
N GLY A 487 17.26 9.22 5.31
CA GLY A 487 16.34 9.96 6.15
C GLY A 487 16.73 11.41 6.41
N LYS A 488 17.70 11.94 5.67
CA LYS A 488 18.10 13.34 5.78
C LYS A 488 17.19 14.22 4.94
N ARG A 489 16.67 15.29 5.54
CA ARG A 489 15.84 16.28 4.83
C ARG A 489 16.64 16.96 3.73
N LEU A 490 16.18 16.84 2.50
CA LEU A 490 16.69 17.54 1.33
C LEU A 490 15.88 18.81 1.09
N HIS A 491 14.55 18.67 1.01
CA HIS A 491 13.63 19.78 0.80
C HIS A 491 12.44 19.72 1.74
N ASP A 492 11.87 20.88 2.03
CA ASP A 492 10.72 21.05 2.90
C ASP A 492 9.99 22.32 2.47
N ILE A 493 9.02 22.17 1.59
CA ILE A 493 8.38 23.23 0.84
C ILE A 493 6.98 23.43 1.39
N ARG A 494 6.67 24.63 1.87
CA ARG A 494 5.31 25.00 2.22
C ARG A 494 4.47 25.06 0.94
N LEU A 495 3.27 24.48 0.97
CA LEU A 495 2.37 24.55 -0.18
C LEU A 495 1.98 26.01 -0.47
N PRO A 496 1.94 26.41 -1.74
CA PRO A 496 1.71 27.81 -2.12
C PRO A 496 0.28 28.27 -1.84
N HIS A 497 -0.68 27.34 -1.95
CA HIS A 497 -2.09 27.58 -1.68
C HIS A 497 -2.48 26.82 -0.42
N GLN A 498 -3.26 27.44 0.42
CA GLN A 498 -3.84 26.83 1.62
C GLN A 498 -5.19 27.48 1.86
N GLY A 499 -6.22 26.69 1.61
CA GLY A 499 -7.60 27.11 1.82
C GLY A 499 -8.01 26.98 3.28
N LYS A 500 -9.31 26.94 3.48
CA LYS A 500 -9.94 26.56 4.74
C LYS A 500 -10.91 25.42 4.44
N ASP A 501 -10.64 24.28 5.00
CA ASP A 501 -11.56 23.14 4.96
C ASP A 501 -11.73 22.58 6.38
N GLY A 502 -12.96 22.26 6.77
CA GLY A 502 -13.26 21.70 8.09
C GLY A 502 -12.66 20.32 8.31
N ASN A 503 -12.26 19.63 7.24
CA ASN A 503 -11.67 18.29 7.29
C ASN A 503 -10.14 18.30 7.42
N GLY A 504 -9.50 19.40 7.04
CA GLY A 504 -8.05 19.50 7.13
C GLY A 504 -7.47 20.49 6.12
N ILE A 505 -6.16 20.71 6.25
CA ILE A 505 -5.36 21.54 5.36
C ILE A 505 -4.12 20.75 4.99
N GLY A 506 -3.79 20.68 3.71
CA GLY A 506 -2.60 20.01 3.20
C GLY A 506 -2.90 18.66 2.55
N VAL A 507 -1.93 17.75 2.58
CA VAL A 507 -1.84 16.55 1.73
C VAL A 507 -2.10 15.28 2.53
N PRO A 508 -3.34 14.74 2.56
CA PRO A 508 -3.64 13.48 3.24
C PRO A 508 -3.30 12.25 2.38
N ALA A 509 -3.43 12.37 1.06
CA ALA A 509 -3.18 11.30 0.11
C ALA A 509 -1.68 11.16 -0.19
N ALA A 510 -1.24 9.97 -0.57
CA ALA A 510 0.11 9.79 -1.08
C ALA A 510 0.34 10.65 -2.33
N PRO A 511 1.52 11.27 -2.48
CA PRO A 511 1.91 11.89 -3.73
C PRO A 511 1.91 10.91 -4.89
N SER A 512 1.88 11.42 -6.12
CA SER A 512 2.20 10.63 -7.31
C SER A 512 3.32 11.29 -8.09
N ILE A 513 4.25 10.48 -8.58
CA ILE A 513 5.48 10.93 -9.26
C ILE A 513 5.54 10.28 -10.64
N GLY A 514 5.74 11.09 -11.66
CA GLY A 514 5.89 10.64 -13.06
C GLY A 514 6.24 11.81 -13.98
N ASP A 515 6.62 11.51 -15.20
CA ASP A 515 6.88 12.47 -16.26
C ASP A 515 5.52 12.85 -16.90
N LEU A 516 4.84 13.81 -16.25
CA LEU A 516 3.46 14.18 -16.61
C LEU A 516 3.37 14.90 -17.96
N ASP A 517 4.36 15.72 -18.30
CA ASP A 517 4.31 16.51 -19.53
C ASP A 517 5.17 15.94 -20.67
N GLY A 518 5.87 14.84 -20.44
CA GLY A 518 6.64 14.12 -21.45
C GLY A 518 7.97 14.79 -21.79
N ASP A 519 8.52 15.61 -20.89
CA ASP A 519 9.79 16.31 -21.11
C ASP A 519 11.03 15.51 -20.64
N GLY A 520 10.81 14.32 -20.06
CA GLY A 520 11.83 13.42 -19.54
C GLY A 520 12.29 13.73 -18.13
N THR A 521 11.61 14.66 -17.44
CA THR A 521 11.80 14.96 -16.02
C THR A 521 10.52 14.64 -15.23
N LEU A 522 10.61 14.59 -13.91
CA LEU A 522 9.50 14.13 -13.07
C LEU A 522 8.70 15.31 -12.51
N GLU A 523 7.40 15.13 -12.45
CA GLU A 523 6.49 15.90 -11.64
C GLU A 523 6.09 15.13 -10.39
N ILE A 524 5.87 15.90 -9.30
CA ILE A 524 5.24 15.45 -8.06
C ILE A 524 3.85 16.08 -8.01
N VAL A 525 2.82 15.25 -7.97
CA VAL A 525 1.42 15.68 -7.88
C VAL A 525 0.89 15.37 -6.49
N LEU A 526 0.33 16.38 -5.84
CA LEU A 526 -0.22 16.30 -4.48
C LEU A 526 -1.73 16.52 -4.53
N SER A 527 -2.52 15.62 -3.94
CA SER A 527 -3.95 15.85 -3.70
C SER A 527 -4.13 16.44 -2.30
N THR A 528 -4.87 17.56 -2.22
CA THR A 528 -5.02 18.31 -0.97
C THR A 528 -6.46 18.27 -0.47
N PHE A 529 -6.66 18.42 0.84
CA PHE A 529 -8.00 18.59 1.41
C PHE A 529 -8.70 19.83 0.88
N ASP A 530 -7.97 20.92 0.74
CA ASP A 530 -8.52 22.27 0.80
C ASP A 530 -8.46 23.06 -0.50
N HIS A 531 -7.68 22.61 -1.52
CA HIS A 531 -7.53 23.44 -2.72
C HIS A 531 -7.28 22.66 -4.03
N GLY A 532 -7.55 21.35 -4.06
CA GLY A 532 -7.41 20.51 -5.26
C GLY A 532 -6.02 19.91 -5.38
N LEU A 533 -5.39 20.02 -6.53
CA LEU A 533 -4.11 19.39 -6.83
C LEU A 533 -3.01 20.44 -6.99
N ASP A 534 -1.86 20.19 -6.37
CA ASP A 534 -0.63 20.95 -6.61
C ASP A 534 0.36 20.12 -7.44
N VAL A 535 0.92 20.71 -8.48
CA VAL A 535 1.91 20.10 -9.36
C VAL A 535 3.26 20.78 -9.17
N PHE A 536 4.29 20.00 -8.88
CA PHE A 536 5.67 20.44 -8.74
C PHE A 536 6.56 19.72 -9.74
N HIS A 537 7.38 20.46 -10.46
CA HIS A 537 8.40 19.93 -11.35
C HIS A 537 9.72 19.73 -10.59
N VAL A 538 10.44 18.65 -10.87
CA VAL A 538 11.72 18.31 -10.26
C VAL A 538 12.86 18.43 -11.29
N PRO A 539 13.59 19.55 -11.32
CA PRO A 539 14.64 19.76 -12.32
C PRO A 539 15.77 18.74 -12.20
N GLY A 540 16.20 18.18 -13.33
CA GLY A 540 17.31 17.23 -13.38
C GLY A 540 16.97 15.80 -13.00
N SER A 541 15.73 15.52 -12.65
CA SER A 541 15.22 14.16 -12.43
C SER A 541 15.08 13.35 -13.72
N GLY A 542 14.63 12.13 -13.63
CA GLY A 542 14.30 11.26 -14.77
C GLY A 542 13.56 10.01 -14.36
N THR A 543 13.03 9.30 -15.35
CA THR A 543 12.16 8.13 -15.16
C THR A 543 12.93 6.82 -14.92
N ASN A 544 14.20 6.90 -14.56
CA ASN A 544 15.10 5.75 -14.47
C ASN A 544 14.81 4.80 -13.29
N LEU A 545 14.23 5.29 -12.21
CA LEU A 545 13.94 4.46 -11.03
C LEU A 545 12.72 5.02 -10.27
N LEU A 546 11.62 4.30 -10.32
CA LEU A 546 10.34 4.64 -9.68
C LEU A 546 9.82 3.43 -8.86
N PRO A 547 10.48 3.05 -7.76
CA PRO A 547 10.17 1.80 -7.05
C PRO A 547 8.83 1.83 -6.32
N TRP A 548 8.35 3.04 -5.95
CA TRP A 548 7.07 3.24 -5.27
C TRP A 548 6.49 4.62 -5.62
N PRO A 549 6.07 4.83 -6.89
CA PRO A 549 5.80 6.17 -7.41
C PRO A 549 4.47 6.78 -6.96
N THR A 550 3.59 6.03 -6.34
CA THR A 550 2.24 6.48 -5.95
C THR A 550 1.72 5.68 -4.76
N GLY A 551 0.60 6.09 -4.20
CA GLY A 551 0.00 5.41 -3.06
C GLY A 551 -0.29 3.93 -3.33
N ARG A 552 -0.05 3.09 -2.34
CA ARG A 552 -0.20 1.63 -2.41
C ARG A 552 0.75 0.97 -3.42
N GLY A 553 1.85 1.63 -3.78
CA GLY A 553 2.95 1.11 -4.60
C GLY A 553 2.80 1.34 -6.09
N SER A 554 1.64 1.12 -6.64
CA SER A 554 1.37 1.21 -8.08
C SER A 554 -0.05 1.71 -8.36
N LEU A 555 -0.39 1.86 -9.63
CA LEU A 555 -1.75 2.21 -10.06
C LEU A 555 -2.76 1.09 -9.77
N LEU A 556 -2.32 -0.14 -9.57
CA LEU A 556 -3.18 -1.25 -9.15
C LEU A 556 -3.66 -1.11 -7.68
N ARG A 557 -3.02 -0.29 -6.88
CA ARG A 557 -3.34 -0.06 -5.46
C ARG A 557 -3.32 -1.33 -4.60
N ASN A 558 -2.57 -2.32 -5.00
CA ASN A 558 -2.54 -3.65 -4.38
C ASN A 558 -1.56 -3.77 -3.20
N GLY A 559 -0.79 -2.73 -2.89
CA GLY A 559 0.18 -2.74 -1.79
C GLY A 559 1.50 -3.43 -2.13
N THR A 560 1.80 -3.61 -3.42
CA THR A 560 3.10 -4.09 -3.91
C THR A 560 3.82 -2.98 -4.68
N GLY A 561 5.14 -2.96 -4.63
CA GLY A 561 5.95 -2.00 -5.41
C GLY A 561 5.99 -2.32 -6.90
N SER A 562 6.39 -1.33 -7.69
CA SER A 562 6.49 -1.45 -9.16
C SER A 562 7.59 -2.40 -9.66
N ALA A 563 8.41 -2.97 -8.79
CA ALA A 563 9.44 -3.95 -9.17
C ALA A 563 8.87 -5.28 -9.70
N THR A 564 7.55 -5.47 -9.67
CA THR A 564 6.83 -6.64 -10.18
C THR A 564 5.79 -6.30 -11.23
N ALA A 565 5.80 -5.09 -11.77
CA ALA A 565 5.04 -4.82 -12.99
C ALA A 565 5.75 -5.50 -14.17
N PRO A 566 5.06 -6.27 -15.02
CA PRO A 566 5.65 -6.96 -16.15
C PRO A 566 6.24 -6.00 -17.19
#